data_70bd17df25cac0af6e261dd0f5e81a97
#
_entry.id   70bd17df25cac0af6e261dd0f5e81a97
#
_cell.length_a   1.000
_cell.length_b   1.000
_cell.length_c   1.000
_cell.angle_alpha   90.00
_cell.angle_beta   90.00
_cell.angle_gamma   90.00
#
_symmetry.space_group_name_H-M   'P 1'
#
loop_
_entity.id
_entity.type
_entity.pdbx_description
1 polymer ?
#
loop_
_entity_poly.entity_id
_entity_poly.type
_entity_poly.pdbx_seq_one_letter_code
_entity_poly.pdbx_strand_id
1 'polypeptide(L)'
;MFYPFLSGIIAILAIVFGIIALKSARRGMAIAGLVTGILGLLLGILIFAMVFIALPAIQRNQRDTGRKADVSLASTEVLDFMKKYRGELPEASWLDGLDYSVIDSVSGGGMPSSTIAVYTPGVNCDGTESARAYRIVVGLESGGDFCTGS
;
A
#
# COMPACT_ATOMS: atom_id res chain seq x y z
N MET A 1 20.19 -4.19 -3.05
CA MET A 1 20.26 -2.81 -2.54
C MET A 1 21.46 -1.99 -2.99
N PHE A 2 22.30 -2.44 -3.94
CA PHE A 2 23.52 -1.75 -4.40
C PHE A 2 23.33 -0.85 -5.65
N TYR A 3 22.21 -0.96 -6.35
CA TYR A 3 21.95 -0.25 -7.60
C TYR A 3 21.90 1.30 -7.50
N PRO A 4 21.31 1.94 -6.47
CA PRO A 4 21.22 3.40 -6.43
C PRO A 4 22.59 4.08 -6.19
N PHE A 5 23.50 3.43 -5.48
CA PHE A 5 24.85 3.95 -5.27
C PHE A 5 25.71 3.90 -6.55
N LEU A 6 25.54 2.86 -7.36
CA LEU A 6 26.28 2.70 -8.61
C LEU A 6 25.86 3.77 -9.63
N SER A 7 24.56 4.07 -9.74
CA SER A 7 24.07 5.10 -10.67
C SER A 7 24.56 6.51 -10.30
N GLY A 8 24.64 6.81 -9.00
CA GLY A 8 25.19 8.09 -8.52
C GLY A 8 26.67 8.26 -8.87
N ILE A 9 27.48 7.22 -8.71
CA ILE A 9 28.91 7.24 -9.07
C ILE A 9 29.11 7.44 -10.57
N ILE A 10 28.32 6.75 -11.39
CA ILE A 10 28.37 6.87 -12.86
C ILE A 10 27.97 8.30 -13.29
N ALA A 11 26.96 8.90 -12.67
CA ALA A 11 26.56 10.27 -12.97
C ALA A 11 27.65 11.30 -12.63
N ILE A 12 28.30 11.15 -11.48
CA ILE A 12 29.44 12.02 -11.08
C ILE A 12 30.61 11.87 -12.05
N LEU A 13 30.96 10.64 -12.42
CA LEU A 13 32.01 10.39 -13.40
C LEU A 13 31.70 11.00 -14.77
N ALA A 14 30.44 10.89 -15.22
CA ALA A 14 29.99 11.50 -16.47
C ALA A 14 30.13 13.04 -16.46
N ILE A 15 29.80 13.69 -15.36
CA ILE A 15 29.97 15.14 -15.18
C ILE A 15 31.45 15.53 -15.21
N VAL A 16 32.31 14.81 -14.48
CA VAL A 16 33.74 15.07 -14.42
C VAL A 16 34.39 14.91 -15.82
N PHE A 17 34.06 13.83 -16.52
CA PHE A 17 34.55 13.60 -17.90
C PHE A 17 33.98 14.65 -18.86
N GLY A 18 32.74 15.11 -18.69
CA GLY A 18 32.16 16.18 -19.49
C GLY A 18 32.92 17.51 -19.34
N ILE A 19 33.28 17.87 -18.08
CA ILE A 19 34.07 19.09 -17.81
C ILE A 19 35.49 19.01 -18.42
N ILE A 20 36.13 17.85 -18.31
CA ILE A 20 37.48 17.64 -18.91
C ILE A 20 37.41 17.69 -20.43
N ALA A 21 36.37 17.17 -21.06
CA ALA A 21 36.16 17.19 -22.50
C ALA A 21 35.95 18.62 -23.06
N LEU A 22 35.37 19.54 -22.26
CA LEU A 22 35.21 20.95 -22.63
C LEU A 22 36.58 21.68 -22.85
N LYS A 23 37.63 21.18 -22.24
CA LYS A 23 38.99 21.74 -22.35
C LYS A 23 39.72 21.27 -23.61
N SER A 24 39.16 20.31 -24.36
CA SER A 24 39.73 19.77 -25.58
C SER A 24 39.32 20.60 -26.81
N ALA A 25 40.25 20.76 -27.75
CA ALA A 25 40.19 21.70 -28.91
C ALA A 25 39.08 21.42 -29.96
N ARG A 26 38.23 20.42 -29.79
CA ARG A 26 37.13 20.07 -30.71
C ARG A 26 35.79 20.61 -30.20
N ARG A 27 35.54 21.91 -30.40
CA ARG A 27 34.32 22.62 -29.96
C ARG A 27 33.00 21.95 -30.38
N GLY A 28 32.94 21.30 -31.55
CA GLY A 28 31.70 20.67 -32.04
C GLY A 28 31.24 19.47 -31.22
N MET A 29 32.15 18.60 -30.77
CA MET A 29 31.81 17.45 -29.91
C MET A 29 31.43 17.88 -28.50
N ALA A 30 32.01 18.94 -27.98
CA ALA A 30 31.68 19.48 -26.66
C ALA A 30 30.26 20.02 -26.60
N ILE A 31 29.78 20.70 -27.64
CA ILE A 31 28.42 21.22 -27.74
C ILE A 31 27.41 20.07 -27.83
N ALA A 32 27.66 19.04 -28.60
CA ALA A 32 26.82 17.87 -28.70
C ALA A 32 26.67 17.14 -27.36
N GLY A 33 27.81 16.95 -26.64
CA GLY A 33 27.80 16.35 -25.29
C GLY A 33 27.05 17.18 -24.25
N LEU A 34 27.13 18.52 -24.31
CA LEU A 34 26.40 19.41 -23.42
C LEU A 34 24.88 19.33 -23.64
N VAL A 35 24.44 19.35 -24.92
CA VAL A 35 23.00 19.26 -25.26
C VAL A 35 22.44 17.92 -24.85
N THR A 36 23.10 16.81 -25.11
CA THR A 36 22.67 15.47 -24.65
C THR A 36 22.68 15.35 -23.12
N GLY A 37 23.64 15.95 -22.45
CA GLY A 37 23.71 15.97 -20.98
C GLY A 37 22.56 16.72 -20.34
N ILE A 38 22.22 17.92 -20.86
CA ILE A 38 21.08 18.69 -20.38
C ILE A 38 19.76 17.95 -20.64
N LEU A 39 19.61 17.36 -21.84
CA LEU A 39 18.40 16.60 -22.17
C LEU A 39 18.23 15.37 -21.26
N GLY A 40 19.32 14.64 -20.99
CA GLY A 40 19.35 13.50 -20.08
C GLY A 40 19.02 13.91 -18.63
N LEU A 41 19.52 15.06 -18.19
CA LEU A 41 19.23 15.59 -16.85
C LEU A 41 17.76 15.99 -16.70
N LEU A 42 17.18 16.63 -17.69
CA LEU A 42 15.76 16.99 -17.70
C LEU A 42 14.85 15.74 -17.67
N LEU A 43 15.18 14.74 -18.49
CA LEU A 43 14.44 13.47 -18.47
C LEU A 43 14.60 12.75 -17.13
N GLY A 44 15.78 12.75 -16.54
CA GLY A 44 16.03 12.16 -15.22
C GLY A 44 15.21 12.82 -14.11
N ILE A 45 15.13 14.17 -14.11
CA ILE A 45 14.31 14.91 -13.15
C ILE A 45 12.81 14.57 -13.34
N LEU A 46 12.36 14.46 -14.58
CA LEU A 46 10.96 14.15 -14.88
C LEU A 46 10.58 12.75 -14.36
N ILE A 47 11.43 11.75 -14.61
CA ILE A 47 11.23 10.38 -14.12
C ILE A 47 11.26 10.35 -12.59
N PHE A 48 12.22 11.05 -11.98
CA PHE A 48 12.34 11.13 -10.54
C PHE A 48 11.09 11.77 -9.89
N ALA A 49 10.57 12.84 -10.49
CA ALA A 49 9.33 13.48 -10.03
C ALA A 49 8.13 12.55 -10.14
N MET A 50 7.99 11.80 -11.23
CA MET A 50 6.92 10.80 -11.38
C MET A 50 6.97 9.71 -10.32
N VAL A 51 8.17 9.20 -10.01
CA VAL A 51 8.35 8.19 -8.96
C VAL A 51 7.99 8.74 -7.59
N PHE A 52 8.40 9.98 -7.27
CA PHE A 52 8.09 10.61 -5.99
C PHE A 52 6.59 10.86 -5.78
N ILE A 53 5.84 11.14 -6.85
CA ILE A 53 4.38 11.31 -6.78
C ILE A 53 3.67 9.96 -6.64
N ALA A 54 4.19 8.90 -7.27
CA ALA A 54 3.57 7.57 -7.26
C ALA A 54 3.81 6.81 -5.94
N LEU A 55 4.95 7.03 -5.26
CA LEU A 55 5.33 6.30 -4.04
C LEU A 55 4.27 6.35 -2.91
N PRO A 56 3.71 7.51 -2.53
CA PRO A 56 2.72 7.56 -1.46
C PRO A 56 1.41 6.84 -1.82
N ALA A 57 1.01 6.84 -3.10
CA ALA A 57 -0.17 6.11 -3.55
C ALA A 57 0.02 4.59 -3.44
N ILE A 58 1.20 4.09 -3.79
CA ILE A 58 1.54 2.66 -3.70
C ILE A 58 1.54 2.21 -2.23
N GLN A 59 2.10 2.99 -1.33
CA GLN A 59 2.15 2.66 0.10
C GLN A 59 0.76 2.59 0.74
N ARG A 60 -0.15 3.50 0.37
CA ARG A 60 -1.55 3.45 0.81
C ARG A 60 -2.25 2.20 0.30
N ASN A 61 -2.10 1.89 -0.99
CA ASN A 61 -2.70 0.69 -1.57
C ASN A 61 -2.19 -0.60 -0.94
N GLN A 62 -0.91 -0.67 -0.58
CA GLN A 62 -0.35 -1.84 0.11
C GLN A 62 -0.96 -2.03 1.50
N ARG A 63 -1.11 -0.95 2.28
CA ARG A 63 -1.75 -1.00 3.60
C ARG A 63 -3.23 -1.36 3.50
N ASP A 64 -3.95 -0.79 2.53
CA ASP A 64 -5.35 -1.13 2.29
C ASP A 64 -5.52 -2.59 1.85
N THR A 65 -4.60 -3.12 1.06
CA THR A 65 -4.58 -4.54 0.68
C THR A 65 -4.34 -5.43 1.90
N GLY A 66 -3.43 -5.04 2.80
CA GLY A 66 -3.20 -5.73 4.06
C GLY A 66 -4.46 -5.76 4.94
N ARG A 67 -5.14 -4.61 5.11
CA ARG A 67 -6.41 -4.54 5.87
C ARG A 67 -7.49 -5.44 5.31
N LYS A 68 -7.64 -5.46 3.98
CA LYS A 68 -8.59 -6.37 3.31
C LYS A 68 -8.23 -7.82 3.55
N ALA A 69 -6.95 -8.17 3.56
CA ALA A 69 -6.49 -9.52 3.86
C ALA A 69 -6.79 -9.90 5.30
N ASP A 70 -6.52 -9.02 6.28
CA ASP A 70 -6.79 -9.25 7.69
C ASP A 70 -8.29 -9.45 7.95
N VAL A 71 -9.14 -8.61 7.34
CA VAL A 71 -10.61 -8.72 7.47
C VAL A 71 -11.13 -9.98 6.77
N SER A 72 -10.53 -10.40 5.66
CA SER A 72 -10.86 -11.67 5.01
C SER A 72 -10.44 -12.86 5.86
N LEU A 73 -9.31 -12.78 6.56
CA LEU A 73 -8.88 -13.77 7.54
C LEU A 73 -9.90 -13.89 8.67
N ALA A 74 -10.27 -12.77 9.29
CA ALA A 74 -11.29 -12.74 10.34
C ALA A 74 -12.62 -13.35 9.86
N SER A 75 -13.05 -13.05 8.63
CA SER A 75 -14.25 -13.64 8.03
C SER A 75 -14.13 -15.17 7.89
N THR A 76 -12.98 -15.67 7.48
CA THR A 76 -12.73 -17.12 7.37
C THR A 76 -12.81 -17.79 8.73
N GLU A 77 -12.23 -17.17 9.74
CA GLU A 77 -12.27 -17.69 11.12
C GLU A 77 -13.70 -17.70 11.69
N VAL A 78 -14.51 -16.67 11.40
CA VAL A 78 -15.95 -16.68 11.75
C VAL A 78 -16.67 -17.86 11.11
N LEU A 79 -16.42 -18.12 9.82
CA LEU A 79 -17.03 -19.25 9.12
C LEU A 79 -16.62 -20.61 9.72
N ASP A 80 -15.36 -20.75 10.10
CA ASP A 80 -14.87 -21.98 10.73
C ASP A 80 -15.43 -22.16 12.16
N PHE A 81 -15.58 -21.05 12.90
CA PHE A 81 -16.29 -21.06 14.18
C PHE A 81 -17.74 -21.52 14.01
N MET A 82 -18.47 -20.94 13.05
CA MET A 82 -19.85 -21.33 12.76
C MET A 82 -20.00 -22.80 12.38
N LYS A 83 -19.07 -23.34 11.59
CA LYS A 83 -19.05 -24.78 11.25
C LYS A 83 -18.89 -25.66 12.50
N LYS A 84 -18.00 -25.23 13.40
CA LYS A 84 -17.69 -25.97 14.63
C LYS A 84 -18.83 -25.90 15.67
N TYR A 85 -19.48 -24.75 15.78
CA TYR A 85 -20.50 -24.47 16.79
C TYR A 85 -21.93 -24.39 16.21
N ARG A 86 -22.22 -25.21 15.19
CA ARG A 86 -23.56 -25.38 14.58
C ARG A 86 -24.24 -24.09 14.09
N GLY A 87 -23.46 -23.10 13.68
CA GLY A 87 -23.94 -21.84 13.14
C GLY A 87 -24.08 -20.71 14.17
N GLU A 88 -23.52 -20.90 15.38
CA GLU A 88 -23.37 -19.79 16.32
C GLU A 88 -22.30 -18.83 15.84
N LEU A 89 -22.53 -17.53 16.09
CA LEU A 89 -21.60 -16.47 15.77
C LEU A 89 -20.63 -16.24 16.95
N PRO A 90 -19.34 -16.04 16.72
CA PRO A 90 -18.41 -15.71 17.79
C PRO A 90 -18.68 -14.33 18.37
N GLU A 91 -18.22 -14.10 19.59
CA GLU A 91 -18.14 -12.75 20.16
C GLU A 91 -16.96 -11.97 19.57
N ALA A 92 -17.06 -10.64 19.55
CA ALA A 92 -16.00 -9.78 19.06
C ALA A 92 -14.67 -9.98 19.80
N SER A 93 -14.71 -10.26 21.09
CA SER A 93 -13.54 -10.56 21.93
C SER A 93 -12.74 -11.77 21.46
N TRP A 94 -13.40 -12.74 20.83
CA TRP A 94 -12.73 -13.90 20.26
C TRP A 94 -11.94 -13.53 19.00
N LEU A 95 -12.51 -12.67 18.15
CA LEU A 95 -11.84 -12.15 16.95
C LEU A 95 -10.67 -11.21 17.30
N ASP A 96 -10.81 -10.44 18.37
CA ASP A 96 -9.74 -9.54 18.83
C ASP A 96 -8.48 -10.30 19.29
N GLY A 97 -8.62 -11.57 19.64
CA GLY A 97 -7.49 -12.44 20.01
C GLY A 97 -6.70 -13.03 18.84
N LEU A 98 -7.08 -12.74 17.58
CA LEU A 98 -6.36 -13.21 16.39
C LEU A 98 -5.16 -12.31 16.09
N ASP A 99 -4.16 -12.88 15.43
CA ASP A 99 -2.96 -12.16 15.01
C ASP A 99 -3.16 -11.52 13.63
N TYR A 100 -3.33 -10.21 13.61
CA TYR A 100 -3.52 -9.42 12.40
C TYR A 100 -2.22 -8.74 11.97
N SER A 101 -2.07 -8.49 10.67
CA SER A 101 -0.84 -7.90 10.13
C SER A 101 -0.86 -6.37 10.07
N VAL A 102 -2.02 -5.76 9.92
CA VAL A 102 -2.20 -4.31 9.70
C VAL A 102 -3.26 -3.69 10.61
N ILE A 103 -4.35 -4.41 10.93
CA ILE A 103 -5.34 -3.93 11.88
C ILE A 103 -4.90 -4.24 13.31
N ASP A 104 -5.14 -3.31 14.23
CA ASP A 104 -4.73 -3.44 15.63
C ASP A 104 -5.73 -4.26 16.45
N SER A 105 -7.04 -4.16 16.12
CA SER A 105 -8.09 -4.82 16.89
C SER A 105 -9.38 -4.99 16.11
N VAL A 106 -10.23 -5.91 16.59
CA VAL A 106 -11.62 -6.10 16.14
C VAL A 106 -12.58 -5.77 17.25
N SER A 107 -13.40 -4.75 17.05
CA SER A 107 -14.39 -4.27 18.04
C SER A 107 -15.80 -4.73 17.69
N GLY A 108 -16.61 -5.05 18.70
CA GLY A 108 -18.03 -5.37 18.55
C GLY A 108 -18.95 -4.16 18.35
N GLY A 109 -18.40 -2.95 18.20
CA GLY A 109 -19.18 -1.72 17.99
C GLY A 109 -18.29 -0.50 17.80
N GLY A 110 -18.89 0.61 17.40
CA GLY A 110 -18.17 1.84 17.12
C GLY A 110 -18.08 2.16 15.62
N MET A 111 -17.23 3.12 15.28
CA MET A 111 -16.94 3.46 13.88
C MET A 111 -15.72 2.70 13.39
N PRO A 112 -15.77 2.11 12.18
CA PRO A 112 -14.59 1.51 11.58
C PRO A 112 -13.52 2.56 11.34
N SER A 113 -12.27 2.20 11.56
CA SER A 113 -11.13 3.06 11.28
C SER A 113 -10.09 2.29 10.45
N SER A 114 -9.01 2.97 10.09
CA SER A 114 -7.91 2.33 9.36
C SER A 114 -7.14 1.29 10.19
N THR A 115 -7.32 1.26 11.51
CA THR A 115 -6.65 0.32 12.42
C THR A 115 -7.62 -0.54 13.23
N ILE A 116 -8.90 -0.21 13.23
CA ILE A 116 -9.92 -0.94 13.99
C ILE A 116 -10.99 -1.44 13.02
N ALA A 117 -11.15 -2.75 12.94
CA ALA A 117 -12.27 -3.35 12.24
C ALA A 117 -13.47 -3.48 13.19
N VAL A 118 -14.68 -3.29 12.67
CA VAL A 118 -15.92 -3.43 13.42
C VAL A 118 -16.65 -4.69 12.99
N TYR A 119 -16.81 -5.60 13.91
CA TYR A 119 -17.60 -6.81 13.74
C TYR A 119 -19.03 -6.60 14.24
N THR A 120 -20.01 -6.91 13.41
CA THR A 120 -21.44 -6.82 13.77
C THR A 120 -22.11 -8.14 13.44
N PRO A 121 -22.45 -8.95 14.44
CA PRO A 121 -23.23 -10.17 14.25
C PRO A 121 -24.68 -9.83 13.92
N GLY A 122 -25.35 -10.71 13.19
CA GLY A 122 -26.77 -10.57 12.85
C GLY A 122 -27.07 -9.65 11.67
N VAL A 123 -26.07 -9.05 11.02
CA VAL A 123 -26.27 -8.08 9.92
C VAL A 123 -25.32 -8.36 8.78
N ASN A 124 -25.81 -8.34 7.55
CA ASN A 124 -25.00 -8.44 6.31
C ASN A 124 -24.38 -7.09 5.93
N CYS A 125 -23.46 -7.11 4.97
CA CYS A 125 -22.88 -5.89 4.40
C CYS A 125 -23.90 -4.99 3.66
N ASP A 126 -24.99 -5.54 3.19
CA ASP A 126 -26.11 -4.81 2.56
C ASP A 126 -27.10 -4.21 3.60
N GLY A 127 -26.88 -4.47 4.89
CA GLY A 127 -27.74 -4.03 5.98
C GLY A 127 -28.92 -4.95 6.27
N THR A 128 -29.06 -6.09 5.58
CA THR A 128 -30.10 -7.07 5.90
C THR A 128 -29.79 -7.82 7.18
N GLU A 129 -30.81 -8.04 8.01
CA GLU A 129 -30.68 -8.75 9.27
C GLU A 129 -30.98 -10.25 9.11
N SER A 130 -30.11 -11.09 9.67
CA SER A 130 -30.31 -12.54 9.71
C SER A 130 -29.55 -13.12 10.91
N ALA A 131 -30.15 -14.11 11.57
CA ALA A 131 -29.55 -14.75 12.75
C ALA A 131 -28.19 -15.41 12.51
N ARG A 132 -27.82 -15.66 11.26
CA ARG A 132 -26.52 -16.24 10.88
C ARG A 132 -25.66 -15.29 10.06
N ALA A 133 -26.15 -14.09 9.83
CA ALA A 133 -25.39 -13.06 9.13
C ALA A 133 -24.35 -12.42 10.05
N TYR A 134 -23.29 -11.94 9.45
CA TYR A 134 -22.33 -11.09 10.14
C TYR A 134 -21.69 -10.16 9.11
N ARG A 135 -21.17 -9.07 9.57
CA ARG A 135 -20.31 -8.19 8.77
C ARG A 135 -19.09 -7.77 9.56
N ILE A 136 -17.99 -7.61 8.83
CA ILE A 136 -16.75 -7.03 9.34
C ILE A 136 -16.41 -5.86 8.43
N VAL A 137 -16.25 -4.68 9.00
CA VAL A 137 -16.00 -3.43 8.27
C VAL A 137 -14.71 -2.81 8.76
N VAL A 138 -13.87 -2.36 7.84
CA VAL A 138 -12.64 -1.62 8.13
C VAL A 138 -12.54 -0.39 7.22
N GLY A 139 -12.08 0.73 7.76
CA GLY A 139 -11.83 1.95 7.02
C GLY A 139 -10.55 1.85 6.16
N LEU A 140 -10.59 2.34 4.93
CA LEU A 140 -9.46 2.36 4.03
C LEU A 140 -8.79 3.74 3.99
N GLU A 141 -7.47 3.80 3.83
CA GLU A 141 -6.74 5.07 3.66
C GLU A 141 -7.00 5.71 2.30
N SER A 142 -7.37 4.92 1.30
CA SER A 142 -7.78 5.40 -0.02
C SER A 142 -9.16 6.07 -0.02
N GLY A 143 -9.89 5.98 1.09
CA GLY A 143 -11.25 6.47 1.29
C GLY A 143 -12.29 5.36 1.12
N GLY A 144 -13.38 5.47 1.92
CA GLY A 144 -14.44 4.47 1.99
C GLY A 144 -14.13 3.32 2.95
N ASP A 145 -15.08 2.42 3.07
CA ASP A 145 -15.02 1.26 3.94
C ASP A 145 -15.02 -0.03 3.12
N PHE A 146 -14.29 -1.01 3.60
CA PHE A 146 -14.34 -2.37 3.08
C PHE A 146 -15.17 -3.23 4.00
N CYS A 147 -16.18 -3.90 3.46
CA CYS A 147 -17.05 -4.81 4.18
C CYS A 147 -16.90 -6.24 3.64
N THR A 148 -16.87 -7.20 4.54
CA THR A 148 -17.00 -8.62 4.25
C THR A 148 -17.97 -9.27 5.24
N GLY A 149 -18.67 -10.29 4.80
CA GLY A 149 -19.65 -10.99 5.60
C GLY A 149 -20.55 -11.90 4.77
N SER A 150 -21.47 -12.58 5.40
CA SER A 150 -22.44 -13.48 4.77
C SER A 150 -23.83 -13.23 5.30
#